data_8df0eb3db3f4cc93eab71bce6b6571ce
#
_entry.id   8df0eb3db3f4cc93eab71bce6b6571ce
#
_cell.length_a   1.000
_cell.length_b   1.000
_cell.length_c   1.000
_cell.angle_alpha   90.00
_cell.angle_beta   90.00
_cell.angle_gamma   90.00
#
_symmetry.space_group_name_H-M   'P 1'
#
loop_
_entity.id
_entity.type
_entity.pdbx_description
1 polymer ?
#
loop_
_entity_poly.entity_id
_entity_poly.type
_entity_poly.pdbx_seq_one_letter_code
_entity_poly.pdbx_strand_id
1 'polypeptide(L)'
;MTKKLLSALFALGLTVALVSAAEDAKPAVKEVAVIKTTEGDMVIEFWPDVAPKTVENFKKLAAKGFYDGTCFHRVIKGFMIQGGDPLTKDEAKEAAWGTGDPGYKVKAEFNDKKHVRGVISMARSQDPDSAGSQFFICHGTADFLDGKYTAFGKLIKGDEVLEKIATTPTHRPDRPDKRMGVESVKIVPADTVKP
;
A
#
# COMPACT_ATOMS: atom_id res chain seq x y z
N MET A 1 57.23 53.26 -47.99
CA MET A 1 56.34 52.30 -48.68
C MET A 1 56.24 51.05 -47.90
N THR A 2 55.27 50.89 -47.01
CA THR A 2 55.12 49.71 -46.14
C THR A 2 53.72 49.21 -46.26
N LYS A 3 53.56 48.03 -46.91
CA LYS A 3 52.30 47.32 -47.07
C LYS A 3 51.93 46.62 -45.78
N LYS A 4 50.77 46.93 -45.19
CA LYS A 4 50.17 46.21 -44.08
C LYS A 4 49.38 45.01 -44.63
N LEU A 5 49.81 43.78 -44.23
CA LEU A 5 49.01 42.57 -44.40
C LEU A 5 47.98 42.49 -43.28
N LEU A 6 46.74 42.33 -43.67
CA LEU A 6 45.62 42.08 -42.78
C LEU A 6 45.37 40.57 -42.70
N SER A 7 45.66 39.98 -41.56
CA SER A 7 45.35 38.54 -41.30
C SER A 7 43.92 38.44 -40.76
N ALA A 8 43.02 37.80 -41.51
CA ALA A 8 41.71 37.43 -41.06
C ALA A 8 41.75 36.08 -40.36
N LEU A 9 41.48 36.04 -39.04
CA LEU A 9 41.25 34.83 -38.31
C LEU A 9 39.77 34.40 -38.51
N PHE A 10 39.60 33.25 -39.12
CA PHE A 10 38.30 32.56 -39.21
C PHE A 10 38.13 31.69 -37.95
N ALA A 11 37.28 32.12 -37.03
CA ALA A 11 36.89 31.33 -35.87
C ALA A 11 35.75 30.35 -36.27
N LEU A 12 36.11 29.08 -36.38
CA LEU A 12 35.16 28.00 -36.64
C LEU A 12 34.47 27.64 -35.35
N GLY A 13 33.26 28.14 -35.14
CA GLY A 13 32.42 27.79 -33.96
C GLY A 13 31.85 26.39 -34.11
N LEU A 14 32.35 25.45 -33.29
CA LEU A 14 31.84 24.07 -33.17
C LEU A 14 30.64 24.10 -32.23
N THR A 15 29.42 24.14 -32.78
CA THR A 15 28.18 23.99 -32.03
C THR A 15 28.01 22.50 -31.71
N VAL A 16 28.29 22.12 -30.48
CA VAL A 16 27.94 20.79 -29.94
C VAL A 16 26.44 20.82 -29.63
N ALA A 17 25.64 20.19 -30.47
CA ALA A 17 24.25 19.92 -30.19
C ALA A 17 24.18 18.80 -29.10
N LEU A 18 23.81 19.18 -27.87
CA LEU A 18 23.39 18.21 -26.86
C LEU A 18 22.06 17.59 -27.32
N VAL A 19 22.14 16.40 -27.90
CA VAL A 19 20.96 15.53 -28.06
C VAL A 19 20.65 14.99 -26.68
N SER A 20 19.69 15.59 -25.99
CA SER A 20 19.07 15.02 -24.81
C SER A 20 18.27 13.80 -25.29
N ALA A 21 18.82 12.60 -25.05
CA ALA A 21 18.07 11.36 -25.17
C ALA A 21 17.00 11.39 -24.06
N ALA A 22 15.77 11.75 -24.43
CA ALA A 22 14.61 11.42 -23.63
C ALA A 22 14.53 9.88 -23.68
N GLU A 23 14.96 9.22 -22.60
CA GLU A 23 14.71 7.80 -22.37
C GLU A 23 13.19 7.64 -22.39
N ASP A 24 12.66 6.94 -23.38
CA ASP A 24 11.25 6.52 -23.44
C ASP A 24 10.98 5.64 -22.22
N ALA A 25 10.56 6.25 -21.11
CA ALA A 25 10.13 5.57 -19.92
C ALA A 25 8.90 4.74 -20.32
N LYS A 26 9.11 3.42 -20.50
CA LYS A 26 8.03 2.45 -20.66
C LYS A 26 6.95 2.76 -19.62
N PRO A 27 5.67 2.91 -20.00
CA PRO A 27 4.62 3.24 -19.05
C PRO A 27 4.68 2.24 -17.90
N ALA A 28 4.77 2.77 -16.66
CA ALA A 28 4.86 1.95 -15.46
C ALA A 28 3.64 1.03 -15.42
N VAL A 29 3.87 -0.28 -15.42
CA VAL A 29 2.80 -1.28 -15.35
C VAL A 29 2.05 -1.05 -14.04
N LYS A 30 0.73 -0.81 -14.14
CA LYS A 30 -0.12 -0.66 -12.96
C LYS A 30 -0.12 -1.97 -12.19
N GLU A 31 0.27 -1.93 -10.92
CA GLU A 31 0.33 -3.10 -10.05
C GLU A 31 -0.81 -3.08 -9.03
N VAL A 32 -1.25 -4.27 -8.65
CA VAL A 32 -2.26 -4.50 -7.60
C VAL A 32 -1.74 -5.50 -6.57
N ALA A 33 -2.31 -5.48 -5.38
CA ALA A 33 -2.09 -6.56 -4.41
C ALA A 33 -3.21 -7.59 -4.51
N VAL A 34 -2.85 -8.87 -4.61
CA VAL A 34 -3.76 -10.00 -4.38
C VAL A 34 -3.52 -10.49 -2.96
N ILE A 35 -4.51 -10.29 -2.09
CA ILE A 35 -4.53 -10.80 -0.71
C ILE A 35 -5.32 -12.09 -0.73
N LYS A 36 -4.60 -13.22 -0.68
CA LYS A 36 -5.20 -14.55 -0.58
C LYS A 36 -5.54 -14.85 0.86
N THR A 37 -6.80 -15.12 1.14
CA THR A 37 -7.29 -15.42 2.50
C THR A 37 -7.93 -16.81 2.57
N THR A 38 -8.15 -17.32 3.77
CA THR A 38 -8.91 -18.56 4.00
C THR A 38 -10.37 -18.47 3.56
N GLU A 39 -10.88 -17.26 3.28
CA GLU A 39 -12.27 -17.02 2.89
C GLU A 39 -12.42 -16.66 1.40
N GLY A 40 -11.29 -16.50 0.67
CA GLY A 40 -11.21 -16.14 -0.75
C GLY A 40 -10.18 -15.04 -1.00
N ASP A 41 -10.11 -14.56 -2.23
CA ASP A 41 -9.14 -13.58 -2.67
C ASP A 41 -9.72 -12.16 -2.69
N MET A 42 -8.95 -11.19 -2.20
CA MET A 42 -9.24 -9.76 -2.31
C MET A 42 -8.17 -9.08 -3.16
N VAL A 43 -8.56 -8.17 -4.06
CA VAL A 43 -7.63 -7.44 -4.92
C VAL A 43 -7.69 -5.96 -4.59
N ILE A 44 -6.52 -5.38 -4.29
CA ILE A 44 -6.36 -3.98 -3.92
C ILE A 44 -5.67 -3.21 -5.04
N GLU A 45 -6.29 -2.15 -5.53
CA GLU A 45 -5.68 -1.11 -6.33
C GLU A 45 -4.98 -0.10 -5.42
N PHE A 46 -3.76 0.30 -5.77
CA PHE A 46 -2.99 1.29 -4.99
C PHE A 46 -3.19 2.73 -5.47
N TRP A 47 -2.96 3.68 -4.56
CA TRP A 47 -2.97 5.12 -4.81
C TRP A 47 -1.60 5.76 -4.52
N PRO A 48 -0.56 5.47 -5.35
CA PRO A 48 0.79 5.99 -5.13
C PRO A 48 0.91 7.50 -5.33
N ASP A 49 -0.06 8.12 -5.96
CA ASP A 49 -0.19 9.58 -6.14
C ASP A 49 -0.42 10.34 -4.83
N VAL A 50 -1.08 9.71 -3.86
CA VAL A 50 -1.43 10.34 -2.56
C VAL A 50 -0.72 9.72 -1.36
N ALA A 51 -0.19 8.51 -1.49
CA ALA A 51 0.51 7.81 -0.40
C ALA A 51 1.69 6.96 -0.93
N PRO A 52 2.69 7.58 -1.61
CA PRO A 52 3.77 6.85 -2.29
C PRO A 52 4.62 5.99 -1.35
N LYS A 53 5.01 6.51 -0.18
CA LYS A 53 5.85 5.79 0.79
C LYS A 53 5.10 4.63 1.46
N THR A 54 3.82 4.82 1.72
CA THR A 54 2.96 3.78 2.29
C THR A 54 2.76 2.63 1.29
N VAL A 55 2.49 2.96 0.03
CA VAL A 55 2.36 1.95 -1.05
C VAL A 55 3.67 1.20 -1.24
N GLU A 56 4.81 1.90 -1.29
CA GLU A 56 6.14 1.29 -1.39
C GLU A 56 6.41 0.35 -0.23
N ASN A 57 6.12 0.78 1.01
CA ASN A 57 6.29 -0.04 2.20
C ASN A 57 5.43 -1.31 2.15
N PHE A 58 4.15 -1.19 1.80
CA PHE A 58 3.26 -2.34 1.68
C PHE A 58 3.77 -3.35 0.64
N LYS A 59 4.17 -2.88 -0.54
CA LYS A 59 4.76 -3.71 -1.61
C LYS A 59 6.05 -4.39 -1.15
N LYS A 60 6.94 -3.67 -0.49
CA LYS A 60 8.20 -4.20 0.07
C LYS A 60 7.96 -5.31 1.09
N LEU A 61 6.99 -5.14 1.98
CA LEU A 61 6.62 -6.16 2.97
C LEU A 61 5.97 -7.37 2.30
N ALA A 62 5.07 -7.16 1.34
CA ALA A 62 4.45 -8.23 0.57
C ALA A 62 5.49 -9.06 -0.21
N ALA A 63 6.44 -8.40 -0.88
CA ALA A 63 7.52 -9.07 -1.62
C ALA A 63 8.41 -9.96 -0.73
N LYS A 64 8.52 -9.62 0.56
CA LYS A 64 9.24 -10.43 1.57
C LYS A 64 8.42 -11.56 2.18
N GLY A 65 7.15 -11.74 1.79
CA GLY A 65 6.24 -12.67 2.44
C GLY A 65 5.91 -12.28 3.90
N PHE A 66 6.08 -11.00 4.24
CA PHE A 66 5.86 -10.52 5.61
C PHE A 66 4.43 -10.77 6.10
N TYR A 67 3.44 -10.67 5.21
CA TYR A 67 2.03 -10.86 5.53
C TYR A 67 1.58 -12.33 5.47
N ASP A 68 2.39 -13.22 4.88
CA ASP A 68 2.02 -14.62 4.69
C ASP A 68 1.88 -15.30 6.06
N GLY A 69 0.76 -15.97 6.31
CA GLY A 69 0.43 -16.63 7.56
C GLY A 69 -0.09 -15.70 8.68
N THR A 70 -0.26 -14.40 8.44
CA THR A 70 -0.94 -13.49 9.38
C THR A 70 -2.46 -13.70 9.36
N CYS A 71 -3.22 -12.94 10.14
CA CYS A 71 -4.67 -12.96 10.07
C CYS A 71 -5.28 -11.57 10.30
N PHE A 72 -6.56 -11.43 9.98
CA PHE A 72 -7.38 -10.32 10.44
C PHE A 72 -7.76 -10.57 11.90
N HIS A 73 -7.04 -9.91 12.80
CA HIS A 73 -7.12 -10.13 14.24
C HIS A 73 -8.15 -9.24 14.95
N ARG A 74 -8.66 -8.22 14.25
CA ARG A 74 -9.71 -7.32 14.75
C ARG A 74 -10.73 -7.05 13.64
N VAL A 75 -11.99 -7.35 13.92
CA VAL A 75 -13.09 -7.24 12.96
C VAL A 75 -14.26 -6.56 13.62
N ILE A 76 -14.74 -5.46 13.02
CA ILE A 76 -15.94 -4.74 13.50
C ILE A 76 -16.90 -4.59 12.33
N LYS A 77 -18.00 -5.31 12.37
CA LYS A 77 -19.08 -5.23 11.37
C LYS A 77 -19.57 -3.79 11.23
N GLY A 78 -19.69 -3.31 9.99
CA GLY A 78 -20.10 -1.94 9.69
C GLY A 78 -18.97 -0.92 9.76
N PHE A 79 -17.76 -1.32 10.24
CA PHE A 79 -16.61 -0.44 10.34
C PHE A 79 -15.43 -0.93 9.48
N MET A 80 -14.67 -1.96 9.92
CA MET A 80 -13.46 -2.40 9.21
C MET A 80 -13.02 -3.82 9.62
N ILE A 81 -12.12 -4.39 8.82
CA ILE A 81 -11.31 -5.55 9.18
C ILE A 81 -9.83 -5.13 9.25
N GLN A 82 -9.12 -5.46 10.33
CA GLN A 82 -7.72 -5.07 10.57
C GLN A 82 -6.81 -6.28 10.61
N GLY A 83 -5.70 -6.21 9.87
CA GLY A 83 -4.67 -7.24 9.79
C GLY A 83 -3.26 -6.65 9.67
N GLY A 84 -2.29 -7.48 9.21
CA GLY A 84 -0.91 -7.07 8.96
C GLY A 84 0.00 -7.04 10.18
N ASP A 85 -0.45 -7.62 11.31
CA ASP A 85 0.38 -7.80 12.51
C ASP A 85 1.16 -9.12 12.40
N PRO A 86 2.52 -9.09 12.42
CA PRO A 86 3.35 -10.30 12.33
C PRO A 86 3.20 -11.26 13.53
N LEU A 87 2.78 -10.76 14.69
CA LEU A 87 2.57 -11.61 15.88
C LEU A 87 1.41 -12.58 15.68
N THR A 88 0.49 -12.28 14.75
CA THR A 88 -0.66 -13.15 14.46
C THR A 88 -0.29 -14.44 13.74
N LYS A 89 0.97 -14.60 13.31
CA LYS A 89 1.48 -15.88 12.78
C LYS A 89 1.58 -16.98 13.86
N ASP A 90 1.66 -16.57 15.12
CA ASP A 90 1.83 -17.45 16.26
C ASP A 90 0.62 -17.31 17.19
N GLU A 91 -0.19 -18.36 17.26
CA GLU A 91 -1.40 -18.38 18.11
C GLU A 91 -1.04 -18.31 19.60
N ALA A 92 0.14 -18.78 20.01
CA ALA A 92 0.59 -18.66 21.40
C ALA A 92 0.82 -17.18 21.82
N LYS A 93 0.94 -16.27 20.86
CA LYS A 93 1.08 -14.82 21.08
C LYS A 93 -0.24 -14.05 21.00
N GLU A 94 -1.35 -14.74 21.06
CA GLU A 94 -2.68 -14.13 20.88
C GLU A 94 -2.93 -12.91 21.78
N ALA A 95 -2.47 -12.95 23.04
CA ALA A 95 -2.60 -11.83 23.97
C ALA A 95 -1.86 -10.54 23.53
N ALA A 96 -0.87 -10.68 22.63
CA ALA A 96 -0.09 -9.57 22.08
C ALA A 96 -0.51 -9.14 20.66
N TRP A 97 -1.49 -9.81 20.06
CA TRP A 97 -1.96 -9.44 18.72
C TRP A 97 -2.50 -8.01 18.70
N GLY A 98 -2.18 -7.30 17.64
CA GLY A 98 -2.45 -5.87 17.49
C GLY A 98 -1.29 -4.96 17.91
N THR A 99 -0.21 -5.51 18.51
CA THR A 99 0.94 -4.73 18.95
C THR A 99 2.20 -4.91 18.09
N GLY A 100 2.19 -5.88 17.17
CA GLY A 100 3.33 -6.18 16.31
C GLY A 100 3.55 -5.13 15.20
N ASP A 101 4.81 -4.99 14.77
CA ASP A 101 5.23 -4.11 13.69
C ASP A 101 6.40 -4.70 12.90
N PRO A 102 6.86 -4.07 11.80
CA PRO A 102 7.97 -4.56 10.99
C PRO A 102 9.36 -4.20 11.53
N GLY A 103 9.46 -3.61 12.73
CA GLY A 103 10.71 -3.11 13.32
C GLY A 103 11.05 -1.66 12.94
N TYR A 104 10.15 -0.95 12.25
CA TYR A 104 10.28 0.46 11.88
C TYR A 104 8.91 1.11 11.68
N LYS A 105 8.88 2.43 11.55
CA LYS A 105 7.66 3.22 11.34
C LYS A 105 7.70 3.92 9.98
N VAL A 106 6.51 4.18 9.45
CA VAL A 106 6.27 4.92 8.20
C VAL A 106 5.57 6.22 8.55
N LYS A 107 6.13 7.34 8.08
CA LYS A 107 5.55 8.66 8.29
C LYS A 107 4.16 8.74 7.64
N ALA A 108 3.23 9.42 8.31
CA ALA A 108 1.87 9.61 7.82
C ALA A 108 1.84 10.36 6.47
N GLU A 109 0.95 9.92 5.59
CA GLU A 109 0.64 10.54 4.30
C GLU A 109 -0.87 10.79 4.23
N PHE A 110 -1.36 11.65 5.15
CA PHE A 110 -2.79 12.01 5.19
C PHE A 110 -3.20 12.70 3.89
N ASN A 111 -4.37 12.33 3.38
CA ASN A 111 -4.85 12.79 2.08
C ASN A 111 -6.39 12.92 2.07
N ASP A 112 -6.96 13.34 0.96
CA ASP A 112 -8.39 13.65 0.82
C ASP A 112 -9.26 12.43 0.44
N LYS A 113 -8.66 11.24 0.31
CA LYS A 113 -9.41 10.00 0.02
C LYS A 113 -10.34 9.68 1.18
N LYS A 114 -11.61 9.46 0.86
CA LYS A 114 -12.65 9.16 1.84
C LYS A 114 -12.58 7.71 2.30
N HIS A 115 -12.73 7.47 3.60
CA HIS A 115 -12.79 6.13 4.18
C HIS A 115 -14.19 5.54 3.98
N VAL A 116 -14.46 5.09 2.77
CA VAL A 116 -15.68 4.38 2.39
C VAL A 116 -15.41 2.89 2.22
N ARG A 117 -16.47 2.07 2.09
CA ARG A 117 -16.32 0.61 1.88
C ARG A 117 -15.27 0.26 0.83
N GLY A 118 -14.42 -0.68 1.17
CA GLY A 118 -13.32 -1.19 0.36
C GLY A 118 -12.02 -0.37 0.42
N VAL A 119 -12.00 0.81 1.01
CA VAL A 119 -10.74 1.58 1.16
C VAL A 119 -9.82 0.89 2.14
N ILE A 120 -8.56 0.71 1.73
CA ILE A 120 -7.48 0.23 2.59
C ILE A 120 -6.68 1.41 3.15
N SER A 121 -6.42 1.40 4.45
CA SER A 121 -5.73 2.47 5.18
C SER A 121 -4.81 1.90 6.25
N MET A 122 -3.77 2.67 6.64
CA MET A 122 -2.82 2.22 7.66
C MET A 122 -3.43 2.32 9.05
N ALA A 123 -3.30 1.24 9.82
CA ALA A 123 -3.51 1.29 11.26
C ALA A 123 -2.32 1.96 11.96
N ARG A 124 -2.57 2.66 13.06
CA ARG A 124 -1.57 3.38 13.85
C ARG A 124 -1.97 3.53 15.32
N SER A 125 -1.03 3.88 16.17
CA SER A 125 -1.29 4.32 17.55
C SER A 125 -1.73 5.79 17.60
N GLN A 126 -1.64 6.45 18.75
CA GLN A 126 -1.97 7.87 18.88
C GLN A 126 -1.01 8.77 18.08
N ASP A 127 0.27 8.40 18.01
CA ASP A 127 1.25 9.11 17.18
C ASP A 127 0.91 8.92 15.68
N PRO A 128 0.70 10.02 14.94
CA PRO A 128 0.45 9.98 13.49
C PRO A 128 1.52 9.20 12.70
N ASP A 129 2.77 9.26 13.10
CA ASP A 129 3.92 8.65 12.43
C ASP A 129 4.24 7.24 12.96
N SER A 130 3.30 6.58 13.64
CA SER A 130 3.48 5.25 14.23
C SER A 130 3.04 4.07 13.35
N ALA A 131 2.56 4.32 12.13
CA ALA A 131 2.20 3.25 11.20
C ALA A 131 3.42 2.36 10.89
N GLY A 132 3.19 1.07 10.69
CA GLY A 132 4.25 0.09 10.37
C GLY A 132 3.80 -0.87 9.27
N SER A 133 3.26 -2.02 9.67
CA SER A 133 2.74 -3.04 8.75
C SER A 133 1.23 -3.23 8.86
N GLN A 134 0.60 -2.85 9.98
CA GLN A 134 -0.82 -3.09 10.17
C GLN A 134 -1.67 -2.16 9.30
N PHE A 135 -2.70 -2.72 8.69
CA PHE A 135 -3.66 -2.03 7.84
C PHE A 135 -5.08 -2.46 8.19
N PHE A 136 -6.05 -1.69 7.74
CA PHE A 136 -7.45 -2.08 7.78
C PHE A 136 -8.12 -1.84 6.43
N ILE A 137 -9.19 -2.61 6.16
CA ILE A 137 -10.05 -2.43 4.99
C ILE A 137 -11.42 -2.03 5.53
N CYS A 138 -11.94 -0.89 5.08
CA CYS A 138 -13.24 -0.39 5.50
C CYS A 138 -14.36 -1.32 5.01
N HIS A 139 -15.20 -1.79 5.93
CA HIS A 139 -16.42 -2.51 5.62
C HIS A 139 -17.62 -1.55 5.43
N GLY A 140 -17.61 -0.42 6.12
CA GLY A 140 -18.59 0.66 6.00
C GLY A 140 -17.92 2.01 5.77
N THR A 141 -18.70 3.08 5.83
CA THR A 141 -18.19 4.47 5.80
C THR A 141 -17.68 4.87 7.19
N ALA A 142 -16.47 5.43 7.22
CA ALA A 142 -15.76 5.85 8.43
C ALA A 142 -15.16 7.26 8.25
N ASP A 143 -16.01 8.24 7.95
CA ASP A 143 -15.66 9.65 7.67
C ASP A 143 -14.89 10.34 8.81
N PHE A 144 -15.07 9.86 10.05
CA PHE A 144 -14.29 10.33 11.21
C PHE A 144 -12.78 10.04 11.11
N LEU A 145 -12.34 9.17 10.18
CA LEU A 145 -10.93 8.86 9.88
C LEU A 145 -10.35 9.77 8.79
N ASP A 146 -11.18 10.49 8.02
CA ASP A 146 -10.75 11.31 6.90
C ASP A 146 -9.75 12.38 7.33
N GLY A 147 -8.64 12.50 6.56
CA GLY A 147 -7.55 13.41 6.87
C GLY A 147 -6.73 13.08 8.13
N LYS A 148 -7.01 11.95 8.82
CA LYS A 148 -6.35 11.53 10.07
C LYS A 148 -5.67 10.16 9.97
N TYR A 149 -5.97 9.41 8.91
CA TYR A 149 -5.37 8.11 8.59
C TYR A 149 -4.92 8.11 7.13
N THR A 150 -3.88 7.33 6.84
CA THR A 150 -3.31 7.24 5.49
C THR A 150 -4.06 6.20 4.66
N ALA A 151 -5.05 6.65 3.90
CA ALA A 151 -5.68 5.82 2.87
C ALA A 151 -4.71 5.67 1.67
N PHE A 152 -4.46 4.44 1.21
CA PHE A 152 -3.45 4.18 0.20
C PHE A 152 -3.90 3.26 -0.95
N GLY A 153 -5.17 2.88 -0.97
CA GLY A 153 -5.73 2.04 -2.03
C GLY A 153 -7.19 1.69 -1.80
N LYS A 154 -7.72 0.85 -2.69
CA LYS A 154 -9.11 0.40 -2.63
C LYS A 154 -9.25 -1.04 -3.13
N LEU A 155 -10.15 -1.79 -2.52
CA LEU A 155 -10.63 -3.08 -2.98
C LEU A 155 -11.33 -2.92 -4.34
N ILE A 156 -10.90 -3.67 -5.34
CA ILE A 156 -11.49 -3.68 -6.68
C ILE A 156 -12.11 -5.04 -7.02
N LYS A 157 -11.81 -6.10 -6.23
CA LYS A 157 -12.39 -7.44 -6.35
C LYS A 157 -12.37 -8.14 -4.99
N GLY A 158 -13.37 -8.97 -4.70
CA GLY A 158 -13.49 -9.72 -3.45
C GLY A 158 -14.31 -8.99 -2.39
N ASP A 159 -15.31 -8.17 -2.79
CA ASP A 159 -16.21 -7.50 -1.85
C ASP A 159 -17.04 -8.53 -1.04
N GLU A 160 -17.39 -9.67 -1.64
CA GLU A 160 -18.03 -10.79 -0.97
C GLU A 160 -17.11 -11.45 0.08
N VAL A 161 -15.79 -11.44 -0.14
CA VAL A 161 -14.80 -11.93 0.83
C VAL A 161 -14.69 -10.94 2.00
N LEU A 162 -14.64 -9.63 1.69
CA LEU A 162 -14.68 -8.58 2.72
C LEU A 162 -15.94 -8.72 3.58
N GLU A 163 -17.12 -8.90 2.96
CA GLU A 163 -18.38 -9.11 3.68
C GLU A 163 -18.32 -10.32 4.60
N LYS A 164 -17.83 -11.46 4.09
CA LYS A 164 -17.74 -12.72 4.82
C LYS A 164 -16.83 -12.60 6.05
N ILE A 165 -15.66 -11.94 5.90
CA ILE A 165 -14.75 -11.70 7.02
C ILE A 165 -15.38 -10.72 8.01
N ALA A 166 -15.94 -9.60 7.52
CA ALA A 166 -16.47 -8.54 8.37
C ALA A 166 -17.74 -8.92 9.16
N THR A 167 -18.43 -9.96 8.73
CA THR A 167 -19.66 -10.46 9.39
C THR A 167 -19.44 -11.74 10.19
N THR A 168 -18.19 -12.20 10.29
CA THR A 168 -17.88 -13.38 11.12
C THR A 168 -18.22 -13.10 12.59
N PRO A 169 -18.66 -14.12 13.37
CA PRO A 169 -18.81 -13.98 14.81
C PRO A 169 -17.50 -13.56 15.47
N THR A 170 -17.60 -12.68 16.47
CA THR A 170 -16.45 -12.16 17.21
C THR A 170 -16.71 -12.20 18.71
N HIS A 171 -15.65 -12.38 19.49
CA HIS A 171 -15.63 -12.19 20.93
C HIS A 171 -14.80 -10.96 21.33
N ARG A 172 -14.76 -10.58 22.60
CA ARG A 172 -14.04 -9.39 23.07
C ARG A 172 -12.51 -9.54 22.96
N PRO A 173 -11.75 -8.50 22.57
CA PRO A 173 -12.18 -7.23 21.98
C PRO A 173 -12.17 -7.30 20.43
N ASP A 174 -13.31 -7.54 19.80
CA ASP A 174 -13.50 -7.53 18.33
C ASP A 174 -12.70 -8.62 17.57
N ARG A 175 -12.35 -9.72 18.24
CA ARG A 175 -11.58 -10.81 17.66
C ARG A 175 -12.50 -11.86 17.04
N PRO A 176 -12.24 -12.27 15.78
CA PRO A 176 -12.97 -13.38 15.16
C PRO A 176 -12.87 -14.68 15.95
N ASP A 177 -14.02 -15.37 16.13
CA ASP A 177 -14.06 -16.70 16.77
C ASP A 177 -13.33 -17.76 15.95
N LYS A 178 -13.39 -17.63 14.62
CA LYS A 178 -12.61 -18.42 13.66
C LYS A 178 -11.47 -17.56 13.12
N ARG A 179 -10.27 -18.16 13.03
CA ARG A 179 -9.12 -17.48 12.44
C ARG A 179 -9.40 -17.08 10.98
N MET A 180 -9.40 -15.78 10.70
CA MET A 180 -9.50 -15.20 9.37
C MET A 180 -8.09 -15.02 8.79
N GLY A 181 -7.52 -16.12 8.26
CA GLY A 181 -6.11 -16.20 7.84
C GLY A 181 -5.83 -15.44 6.55
N VAL A 182 -4.64 -14.83 6.47
CA VAL A 182 -4.01 -14.33 5.24
C VAL A 182 -2.98 -15.37 4.82
N GLU A 183 -3.26 -16.11 3.74
CA GLU A 183 -2.36 -17.14 3.24
C GLU A 183 -1.14 -16.53 2.55
N SER A 184 -1.37 -15.48 1.73
CA SER A 184 -0.30 -14.73 1.09
C SER A 184 -0.76 -13.37 0.61
N VAL A 185 0.22 -12.45 0.41
CA VAL A 185 0.01 -11.18 -0.30
C VAL A 185 1.00 -11.08 -1.44
N LYS A 186 0.51 -11.00 -2.68
CA LYS A 186 1.35 -10.92 -3.89
C LYS A 186 1.08 -9.61 -4.63
N ILE A 187 2.16 -8.99 -5.11
CA ILE A 187 2.07 -7.82 -6.00
C ILE A 187 2.19 -8.33 -7.42
N VAL A 188 1.18 -8.04 -8.22
CA VAL A 188 1.08 -8.53 -9.61
C VAL A 188 0.68 -7.39 -10.56
N PRO A 189 1.00 -7.49 -11.86
CA PRO A 189 0.45 -6.59 -12.86
C PRO A 189 -1.08 -6.63 -12.88
N ALA A 190 -1.73 -5.46 -12.96
CA ALA A 190 -3.20 -5.37 -12.88
C ALA A 190 -3.93 -6.12 -14.01
N ASP A 191 -3.30 -6.23 -15.17
CA ASP A 191 -3.82 -6.95 -16.34
C ASP A 191 -3.82 -8.48 -16.20
N THR A 192 -3.08 -9.00 -15.21
CA THR A 192 -3.05 -10.45 -14.90
C THR A 192 -4.22 -10.89 -14.03
N VAL A 193 -4.91 -9.96 -13.39
CA VAL A 193 -6.09 -10.24 -12.55
C VAL A 193 -7.32 -10.21 -13.44
N LYS A 194 -7.85 -11.40 -13.78
CA LYS A 194 -9.10 -11.51 -14.56
C LYS A 194 -10.25 -10.83 -13.81
N PRO A 195 -11.18 -10.15 -14.53
CA PRO A 195 -12.36 -9.54 -13.96
C PRO A 195 -13.27 -10.53 -13.22
#